data_2d189065b278c0f59d08d02bc2f4a811
#
_entry.id   2d189065b278c0f59d08d02bc2f4a811
#
_cell.length_a   1.000
_cell.length_b   1.000
_cell.length_c   1.000
_cell.angle_alpha   90.00
_cell.angle_beta   90.00
_cell.angle_gamma   90.00
#
_symmetry.space_group_name_H-M   'P 1'
#
loop_
_entity.id
_entity.type
_entity.pdbx_description
1 polymer ?
#
loop_
_entity_poly.entity_id
_entity_poly.type
_entity_poly.pdbx_seq_one_letter_code
_entity_poly.pdbx_strand_id
1 'polypeptide(L)' 'MAEEESTKEGLKAKLERFENRHAVVKTDDGQQLLIAKERLPNDAKEGDELWLHIETNAMREEGRKKMAKALLDEILNPAP' A
#
# COMPACT_ATOMS: atom_id res chain seq x y z
N MET A 1 3.34 -19.61 3.89
CA MET A 1 3.52 -19.63 2.55
C MET A 1 2.61 -18.70 1.82
N ALA A 2 1.41 -19.10 1.47
CA ALA A 2 0.51 -18.21 0.74
C ALA A 2 0.24 -16.93 1.51
N GLU A 3 0.10 -17.05 2.82
CA GLU A 3 -0.18 -15.88 3.65
C GLU A 3 0.96 -14.88 3.64
N GLU A 4 2.18 -15.37 3.64
CA GLU A 4 3.32 -14.49 3.62
C GLU A 4 3.40 -13.72 2.33
N GLU A 5 3.12 -14.37 1.24
CA GLU A 5 3.13 -13.72 -0.05
C GLU A 5 2.04 -12.66 -0.15
N SER A 6 0.84 -12.97 0.37
CA SER A 6 -0.25 -11.99 0.38
C SER A 6 0.14 -10.74 1.14
N THR A 7 0.80 -10.92 2.29
CA THR A 7 1.22 -9.78 3.10
C THR A 7 2.24 -8.93 2.38
N LYS A 8 3.18 -9.57 1.69
CA LYS A 8 4.22 -8.84 0.97
C LYS A 8 3.68 -8.07 -0.22
N GLU A 9 2.69 -8.61 -0.87
CA GLU A 9 2.13 -8.00 -2.08
C GLU A 9 1.02 -7.02 -1.78
N GLY A 10 0.65 -6.91 -0.52
CA GLY A 10 -0.45 -6.07 -0.15
C GLY A 10 -1.69 -6.86 0.10
N LEU A 11 -2.63 -6.23 0.77
CA LEU A 11 -3.89 -6.85 1.17
C LEU A 11 -5.01 -6.23 0.38
N LYS A 12 -5.75 -7.06 -0.35
CA LYS A 12 -6.85 -6.57 -1.14
C LYS A 12 -8.02 -6.21 -0.24
N ALA A 13 -8.66 -5.11 -0.54
CA ALA A 13 -9.79 -4.62 0.25
C ALA A 13 -10.76 -3.91 -0.65
N LYS A 14 -11.93 -3.64 -0.10
CA LYS A 14 -12.97 -2.94 -0.82
C LYS A 14 -13.45 -1.76 0.00
N LEU A 15 -13.59 -0.63 -0.63
CA LEU A 15 -14.16 0.54 0.03
C LEU A 15 -15.66 0.39 0.05
N GLU A 16 -16.24 0.13 1.23
CA GLU A 16 -17.66 -0.13 1.32
C GLU A 16 -18.50 1.13 1.35
N ARG A 17 -18.07 2.09 2.15
CA ARG A 17 -18.79 3.34 2.27
C ARG A 17 -17.98 4.37 3.03
N PHE A 18 -18.44 5.60 2.98
CA PHE A 18 -17.88 6.65 3.80
C PHE A 18 -18.82 6.92 4.97
N GLU A 19 -18.25 7.13 6.13
CA GLU A 19 -18.97 7.50 7.34
C GLU A 19 -18.26 8.68 7.98
N ASN A 20 -18.93 9.82 8.00
CA ASN A 20 -18.32 11.03 8.50
C ASN A 20 -17.01 11.31 7.76
N ARG A 21 -15.89 11.31 8.46
CA ARG A 21 -14.61 11.59 7.85
C ARG A 21 -13.79 10.34 7.63
N HIS A 22 -14.43 9.18 7.68
CA HIS A 22 -13.72 7.92 7.55
C HIS A 22 -14.30 7.10 6.42
N ALA A 23 -13.46 6.27 5.85
CA ALA A 23 -13.88 5.26 4.90
C ALA A 23 -13.94 3.92 5.62
N VAL A 24 -15.03 3.20 5.41
CA VAL A 24 -15.17 1.85 5.93
C VAL A 24 -14.65 0.91 4.87
N VAL A 25 -13.59 0.21 5.17
CA VAL A 25 -12.89 -0.66 4.23
C VAL A 25 -12.94 -2.08 4.76
N LYS A 26 -13.30 -3.02 3.89
CA LYS A 26 -13.35 -4.42 4.26
C LYS A 26 -12.30 -5.19 3.50
N THR A 27 -11.46 -5.91 4.22
CA THR A 27 -10.40 -6.69 3.61
C THR A 27 -10.90 -8.05 3.15
N ASP A 28 -10.12 -8.71 2.30
CA ASP A 28 -10.46 -10.03 1.80
C ASP A 28 -10.61 -11.06 2.91
N ASP A 29 -9.84 -10.90 3.97
CA ASP A 29 -9.90 -11.84 5.10
C ASP A 29 -10.99 -11.48 6.11
N GLY A 30 -11.85 -10.53 5.78
CA GLY A 30 -13.00 -10.23 6.61
C GLY A 30 -12.83 -9.17 7.67
N GLN A 31 -11.71 -8.48 7.68
CA GLN A 31 -11.50 -7.41 8.63
C GLN A 31 -12.16 -6.13 8.16
N GLN A 32 -12.65 -5.36 9.09
CA GLN A 32 -13.25 -4.07 8.79
C GLN A 32 -12.37 -2.99 9.39
N LEU A 33 -11.97 -2.05 8.55
CA LEU A 33 -11.06 -0.99 8.95
C LEU A 33 -11.69 0.37 8.73
N LEU A 34 -11.39 1.30 9.61
CA LEU A 34 -11.77 2.69 9.45
C LEU A 34 -10.52 3.47 9.09
N ILE A 35 -10.53 4.04 7.90
CA ILE A 35 -9.38 4.79 7.42
C ILE A 35 -9.82 6.23 7.19
N ALA A 36 -9.03 7.17 7.69
CA ALA A 36 -9.35 8.58 7.49
C ALA A 36 -9.48 8.87 6.00
N LYS A 37 -10.55 9.56 5.64
CA LYS A 37 -10.83 9.86 4.25
C LYS A 37 -9.66 10.55 3.56
N GLU A 38 -8.99 11.42 4.27
CA GLU A 38 -7.86 12.18 3.72
C GLU A 38 -6.65 11.30 3.41
N ARG A 39 -6.63 10.06 3.89
CA ARG A 39 -5.55 9.12 3.61
C ARG A 39 -5.77 8.33 2.34
N LEU A 40 -6.93 8.46 1.74
CA LEU A 40 -7.25 7.75 0.51
C LEU A 40 -6.95 8.61 -0.70
N PRO A 41 -6.75 7.99 -1.87
CA PRO A 41 -6.64 8.77 -3.10
C PRO A 41 -7.89 9.62 -3.28
N ASN A 42 -7.73 10.80 -3.87
CA ASN A 42 -8.83 11.74 -4.03
C ASN A 42 -9.97 11.19 -4.86
N ASP A 43 -9.67 10.30 -5.78
CA ASP A 43 -10.68 9.74 -6.67
C ASP A 43 -11.27 8.43 -6.17
N ALA A 44 -10.93 8.01 -4.97
CA ALA A 44 -11.50 6.78 -4.40
C ALA A 44 -12.98 6.97 -4.09
N LYS A 45 -13.77 5.97 -4.43
CA LYS A 45 -15.21 6.01 -4.22
C LYS A 45 -15.72 4.66 -3.78
N GLU A 46 -16.97 4.66 -3.32
CA GLU A 46 -17.60 3.43 -2.85
C GLU A 46 -17.59 2.37 -3.93
N GLY A 47 -17.26 1.16 -3.53
CA GLY A 47 -17.18 0.04 -4.44
C GLY A 47 -15.80 -0.21 -5.01
N ASP A 48 -14.90 0.74 -4.88
CA ASP A 48 -13.55 0.59 -5.41
C ASP A 48 -12.78 -0.48 -4.68
N GLU A 49 -11.94 -1.19 -5.42
CA GLU A 49 -11.00 -2.12 -4.84
C GLU A 49 -9.74 -1.36 -4.45
N LEU A 50 -9.24 -1.68 -3.27
CA LEU A 50 -8.06 -1.02 -2.73
C LEU A 50 -7.02 -2.07 -2.40
N TRP A 51 -5.77 -1.64 -2.42
CA TRP A 51 -4.67 -2.47 -1.98
C TRP A 51 -4.02 -1.81 -0.79
N LEU A 52 -4.01 -2.52 0.33
CA LEU A 52 -3.40 -2.03 1.55
C LEU A 52 -2.00 -2.62 1.67
N HIS A 53 -1.04 -1.76 1.82
CA HIS A 53 0.35 -2.20 1.94
C HIS A 53 0.86 -1.93 3.35
N ILE A 54 1.39 -2.97 3.98
CA ILE A 54 1.88 -2.88 5.35
C ILE A 54 3.37 -3.18 5.33
N GLU A 55 4.13 -2.26 5.87
CA GLU A 55 5.56 -2.44 5.96
C GLU A 55 6.08 -1.92 7.29
N THR A 56 7.18 -2.49 7.74
CA THR A 56 7.83 -1.98 8.94
C THR A 56 8.70 -0.80 8.56
N ASN A 57 9.10 -0.04 9.56
CA ASN A 57 10.01 1.07 9.31
C ASN A 57 11.33 0.58 8.73
N ALA A 58 11.80 -0.57 9.19
CA ALA A 58 13.03 -1.15 8.67
C ALA A 58 12.90 -1.50 7.18
N MET A 59 11.78 -2.08 6.80
CA MET A 59 11.53 -2.41 5.40
C MET A 59 11.52 -1.17 4.54
N ARG A 60 10.91 -0.13 5.04
CA ARG A 60 10.82 1.12 4.30
C ARG A 60 12.20 1.75 4.10
N GLU A 61 13.02 1.73 5.12
CA GLU A 61 14.37 2.27 5.01
C GLU A 61 15.22 1.45 4.05
N GLU A 62 15.08 0.14 4.09
CA GLU A 62 15.80 -0.72 3.19
C GLU A 62 15.41 -0.48 1.75
N GLY A 63 14.12 -0.32 1.49
CA GLY A 63 13.64 0.01 0.17
C GLY A 63 14.21 1.33 -0.33
N ARG A 64 14.30 2.29 0.56
CA ARG A 64 14.88 3.58 0.24
C ARG A 64 16.35 3.45 -0.13
N LYS A 65 17.09 2.68 0.65
CA LYS A 65 18.50 2.46 0.38
C LYS A 65 18.72 1.78 -0.96
N LYS A 66 17.91 0.78 -1.25
CA LYS A 66 18.01 0.06 -2.51
C LYS A 66 17.71 0.99 -3.68
N MET A 67 16.70 1.83 -3.55
CA MET A 67 16.35 2.76 -4.59
C MET A 67 17.45 3.79 -4.81
N ALA A 68 18.00 4.32 -3.74
CA ALA A 68 19.09 5.28 -3.85
C ALA A 68 20.31 4.67 -4.52
N LYS A 69 20.61 3.42 -4.17
CA LYS A 69 21.73 2.73 -4.78
C LYS A 69 21.51 2.48 -6.26
N ALA A 70 20.30 2.10 -6.63
CA ALA A 70 19.98 1.85 -8.02
C ALA A 70 20.10 3.13 -8.85
N LEU A 71 19.63 4.24 -8.31
CA LEU A 71 19.75 5.52 -8.99
C LEU A 71 21.19 5.93 -9.14
N LEU A 72 21.97 5.71 -8.12
CA LEU A 72 23.39 6.03 -8.15
C LEU A 72 24.11 5.19 -9.19
N ASP A 73 23.79 3.91 -9.25
CA ASP A 73 24.39 3.02 -10.23
C ASP A 73 24.05 3.46 -11.65
N GLU A 74 22.84 3.91 -11.90
CA GLU A 74 22.46 4.41 -13.20
C GLU A 74 23.26 5.65 -13.60
N ILE A 75 23.50 6.52 -12.63
CA ILE A 75 24.26 7.75 -12.89
C ILE A 75 25.71 7.42 -13.16
N LEU A 76 26.28 6.51 -12.38
CA LEU A 76 27.70 6.16 -12.52
C LEU A 76 27.98 5.21 -13.67
N ASN A 77 27.03 4.35 -13.98
CA ASN A 77 27.18 3.35 -15.04
C ASN A 77 25.96 3.37 -15.95
N PRO A 78 25.81 4.43 -16.73
CA PRO A 78 24.66 4.51 -17.62
C PRO A 78 24.69 3.39 -18.66
N ALA A 79 23.52 2.90 -19.00
CA ALA A 79 23.39 1.85 -20.01
C ALA A 79 23.87 2.38 -21.35
N PRO A 80 24.57 1.57 -22.11
CA PRO A 80 25.06 1.96 -23.44
C PRO A 80 23.93 2.17 -24.45
#